data_04066e78184404067308cae2c6eb6765
#
_entry.id   04066e78184404067308cae2c6eb6765
#
_cell.length_a   1.000
_cell.length_b   1.000
_cell.length_c   1.000
_cell.angle_alpha   90.00
_cell.angle_beta   90.00
_cell.angle_gamma   90.00
#
_symmetry.space_group_name_H-M   'P 1'
#
loop_
_entity.id
_entity.type
_entity.pdbx_description
1 polymer ?
#
loop_
_entity_poly.entity_id
_entity_poly.type
_entity_poly.pdbx_seq_one_letter_code
_entity_poly.pdbx_strand_id
1 'polypeptide(L)'
;MNELKRLFDRQAVNRNRIRALSDRAYQPFLLDEVAERLVERLSEIRRPFPRVLELGSWRGRMAAMLAEVGLGSELTVALDPVGDALDEGPGLKVQAEPELLPFADNSFDLVVSALALHHVDDLPGVLVQLRRLLAADGLMLLALLGGESLMELRTALMQAELDLKGGAAMRVAPFVDIRDAAALLQRAELALPVADVDRITVTYADPLALLHDLQSMGEGGALVDRPKGMFRRDLLLRTAEIYRERFAREDGRVIAHFEILHLSAWKPHESQQKPARRGSGQVRLAAAMGVPVEVLEGTAKRGETGG
;
A
#
# COMPACT_ATOMS: atom_id res chain seq x y z
N MET A 1 -25.86 -6.64 14.53
CA MET A 1 -24.44 -6.52 14.16
C MET A 1 -24.31 -7.24 12.83
N ASN A 2 -24.16 -6.52 11.71
CA ASN A 2 -23.88 -7.18 10.44
C ASN A 2 -22.49 -7.81 10.57
N GLU A 3 -22.39 -9.12 10.48
CA GLU A 3 -21.10 -9.77 10.29
C GLU A 3 -20.48 -9.21 9.00
N LEU A 4 -19.36 -8.51 9.13
CA LEU A 4 -18.56 -8.08 7.97
C LEU A 4 -18.25 -9.34 7.16
N LYS A 5 -18.75 -9.40 5.94
CA LYS A 5 -18.48 -10.52 5.03
C LYS A 5 -16.96 -10.52 4.78
N ARG A 6 -16.27 -11.54 5.27
CA ARG A 6 -14.82 -11.68 5.07
C ARG A 6 -14.54 -11.85 3.59
N LEU A 7 -13.63 -11.04 3.09
CA LEU A 7 -13.10 -11.15 1.73
C LEU A 7 -11.92 -12.13 1.67
N PHE A 8 -11.08 -12.12 2.72
CA PHE A 8 -9.86 -12.92 2.79
C PHE A 8 -9.95 -14.10 3.76
N ASP A 9 -9.45 -15.24 3.32
CA ASP A 9 -9.19 -16.42 4.14
C ASP A 9 -7.85 -16.22 4.87
N ARG A 10 -7.89 -15.80 6.13
CA ARG A 10 -6.72 -15.55 6.96
C ARG A 10 -5.74 -16.70 7.02
N GLN A 11 -6.26 -17.93 7.09
CA GLN A 11 -5.39 -19.11 7.07
C GLN A 11 -4.65 -19.26 5.73
N ALA A 12 -5.30 -18.88 4.62
CA ALA A 12 -4.64 -18.90 3.31
C ALA A 12 -3.58 -17.81 3.21
N VAL A 13 -3.87 -16.57 3.66
CA VAL A 13 -2.90 -15.47 3.73
C VAL A 13 -1.67 -15.92 4.52
N ASN A 14 -1.86 -16.42 5.75
CA ASN A 14 -0.75 -16.84 6.62
C ASN A 14 0.03 -18.02 6.01
N ARG A 15 -0.65 -19.02 5.42
CA ARG A 15 0.04 -20.15 4.74
C ARG A 15 0.89 -19.68 3.55
N ASN A 16 0.38 -18.76 2.75
CA ASN A 16 1.13 -18.19 1.62
C ASN A 16 2.36 -17.45 2.12
N ARG A 17 2.23 -16.66 3.17
CA ARG A 17 3.32 -15.91 3.79
C ARG A 17 4.37 -16.84 4.40
N ILE A 18 3.98 -17.89 5.14
CA ILE A 18 4.91 -18.91 5.68
C ILE A 18 5.69 -19.57 4.53
N ARG A 19 5.00 -19.96 3.46
CA ARG A 19 5.66 -20.59 2.30
C ARG A 19 6.68 -19.64 1.67
N ALA A 20 6.31 -18.39 1.45
CA ALA A 20 7.20 -17.38 0.90
C ALA A 20 8.45 -17.16 1.79
N LEU A 21 8.24 -17.05 3.11
CA LEU A 21 9.32 -16.92 4.07
C LEU A 21 10.20 -18.17 4.19
N SER A 22 9.71 -19.34 3.79
CA SER A 22 10.55 -20.58 3.79
C SER A 22 11.63 -20.57 2.71
N ASP A 23 11.45 -19.82 1.64
CA ASP A 23 12.46 -19.61 0.60
C ASP A 23 13.42 -18.48 1.01
N ARG A 24 14.51 -18.85 1.68
CA ARG A 24 15.53 -17.89 2.14
C ARG A 24 16.40 -17.32 1.01
N ALA A 25 16.37 -17.92 -0.16
CA ALA A 25 17.11 -17.45 -1.33
C ALA A 25 16.33 -16.37 -2.11
N TYR A 26 15.04 -16.30 -1.93
CA TYR A 26 14.20 -15.29 -2.59
C TYR A 26 14.53 -13.88 -2.07
N GLN A 27 14.74 -12.97 -3.02
CA GLN A 27 14.90 -11.55 -2.73
C GLN A 27 13.58 -10.84 -3.00
N PRO A 28 12.91 -10.26 -1.99
CA PRO A 28 11.61 -9.64 -2.14
C PRO A 28 11.72 -8.24 -2.78
N PHE A 29 12.13 -8.19 -4.05
CA PHE A 29 12.49 -6.96 -4.75
C PHE A 29 11.39 -5.89 -4.71
N LEU A 30 10.12 -6.28 -4.82
CA LEU A 30 9.01 -5.33 -4.77
C LEU A 30 8.86 -4.70 -3.38
N LEU A 31 9.03 -5.51 -2.32
CA LEU A 31 9.02 -5.02 -0.96
C LEU A 31 10.20 -4.08 -0.69
N ASP A 32 11.39 -4.42 -1.20
CA ASP A 32 12.59 -3.60 -1.07
C ASP A 32 12.41 -2.24 -1.73
N GLU A 33 11.99 -2.24 -2.98
CA GLU A 33 11.72 -1.01 -3.73
C GLU A 33 10.69 -0.12 -3.02
N VAL A 34 9.63 -0.72 -2.48
CA VAL A 34 8.59 0.02 -1.75
C VAL A 34 9.11 0.51 -0.40
N ALA A 35 9.87 -0.31 0.32
CA ALA A 35 10.47 0.08 1.61
C ALA A 35 11.48 1.22 1.43
N GLU A 36 12.34 1.17 0.41
CA GLU A 36 13.28 2.24 0.07
C GLU A 36 12.55 3.57 -0.16
N ARG A 37 11.46 3.58 -0.94
CA ARG A 37 10.64 4.77 -1.17
C ARG A 37 9.99 5.31 0.11
N LEU A 38 9.57 4.44 1.03
CA LEU A 38 9.07 4.87 2.33
C LEU A 38 10.18 5.50 3.18
N VAL A 39 11.39 4.92 3.17
CA VAL A 39 12.57 5.46 3.87
C VAL A 39 12.97 6.82 3.30
N GLU A 40 13.00 6.99 1.97
CA GLU A 40 13.25 8.26 1.31
C GLU A 40 12.27 9.34 1.79
N ARG A 41 10.96 9.05 1.77
CA ARG A 41 9.91 9.98 2.26
C ARG A 41 10.12 10.35 3.73
N LEU A 42 10.54 9.41 4.56
CA LEU A 42 10.84 9.67 5.97
C LEU A 42 12.10 10.53 6.16
N SER A 43 13.11 10.38 5.30
CA SER A 43 14.35 11.16 5.37
C SER A 43 14.15 12.65 5.14
N GLU A 44 13.07 13.06 4.48
CA GLU A 44 12.69 14.44 4.27
C GLU A 44 12.11 15.09 5.56
N ILE A 45 11.69 14.26 6.53
CA ILE A 45 11.03 14.72 7.75
C ILE A 45 12.09 14.96 8.84
N ARG A 46 12.36 16.22 9.16
CA ARG A 46 13.40 16.62 10.12
C ARG A 46 12.91 16.54 11.56
N ARG A 47 12.56 15.33 12.02
CA ARG A 47 12.21 15.09 13.43
C ARG A 47 12.55 13.66 13.83
N PRO A 48 12.90 13.40 15.11
CA PRO A 48 13.10 12.03 15.59
C PRO A 48 11.78 11.29 15.78
N PHE A 49 11.83 9.97 15.64
CA PHE A 49 10.74 9.06 15.96
C PHE A 49 11.27 8.01 16.95
N PRO A 50 11.28 8.32 18.27
CA PRO A 50 11.88 7.43 19.26
C PRO A 50 11.18 6.09 19.40
N ARG A 51 9.86 6.01 19.08
CA ARG A 51 9.10 4.76 19.21
C ARG A 51 8.44 4.44 17.88
N VAL A 52 8.91 3.36 17.23
CA VAL A 52 8.47 2.95 15.89
C VAL A 52 7.73 1.61 15.96
N LEU A 53 6.59 1.52 15.31
CA LEU A 53 5.90 0.27 14.99
C LEU A 53 6.08 -0.06 13.51
N GLU A 54 6.73 -1.18 13.20
CA GLU A 54 6.72 -1.82 11.89
C GLU A 54 5.56 -2.80 11.84
N LEU A 55 4.59 -2.56 10.95
CA LEU A 55 3.41 -3.38 10.80
C LEU A 55 3.50 -4.22 9.52
N GLY A 56 3.54 -5.54 9.69
CA GLY A 56 3.78 -6.48 8.61
C GLY A 56 5.27 -6.61 8.30
N SER A 57 6.02 -7.08 9.29
CA SER A 57 7.46 -7.30 9.17
C SER A 57 7.77 -8.42 8.17
N TRP A 58 8.75 -8.19 7.33
CA TRP A 58 9.37 -9.24 6.53
C TRP A 58 10.80 -9.43 7.03
N ARG A 59 10.94 -10.16 8.16
CA ARG A 59 12.21 -10.37 8.88
C ARG A 59 12.89 -9.07 9.30
N GLY A 60 12.09 -8.06 9.71
CA GLY A 60 12.62 -6.77 10.14
C GLY A 60 13.30 -5.94 9.07
N ARG A 61 12.95 -6.18 7.79
CA ARG A 61 13.63 -5.56 6.64
C ARG A 61 13.46 -4.04 6.62
N MET A 62 12.26 -3.54 6.85
CA MET A 62 11.98 -2.12 6.93
C MET A 62 12.68 -1.47 8.13
N ALA A 63 12.65 -2.12 9.30
CA ALA A 63 13.33 -1.62 10.50
C ALA A 63 14.86 -1.58 10.31
N ALA A 64 15.45 -2.54 9.59
CA ALA A 64 16.86 -2.54 9.25
C ALA A 64 17.22 -1.36 8.33
N MET A 65 16.45 -1.12 7.28
CA MET A 65 16.64 0.02 6.37
C MET A 65 16.55 1.37 7.10
N LEU A 66 15.60 1.53 8.01
CA LEU A 66 15.48 2.73 8.83
C LEU A 66 16.72 2.95 9.72
N ALA A 67 17.28 1.89 10.29
CA ALA A 67 18.48 1.97 11.09
C ALA A 67 19.71 2.34 10.26
N GLU A 68 19.86 1.81 9.05
CA GLU A 68 20.97 2.12 8.13
C GLU A 68 21.05 3.60 7.74
N VAL A 69 19.91 4.26 7.58
CA VAL A 69 19.86 5.70 7.22
C VAL A 69 19.85 6.62 8.46
N GLY A 70 20.10 6.07 9.66
CA GLY A 70 20.14 6.86 10.89
C GLY A 70 18.78 7.30 11.41
N LEU A 71 17.69 6.75 10.90
CA LEU A 71 16.33 6.92 11.42
C LEU A 71 16.01 5.86 12.49
N GLY A 72 17.04 5.30 13.10
CA GLY A 72 16.93 4.38 14.22
C GLY A 72 16.17 4.99 15.39
N SER A 73 15.40 4.17 16.07
CA SER A 73 14.55 4.55 17.20
C SER A 73 15.11 4.00 18.52
N GLU A 74 14.72 4.60 19.64
CA GLU A 74 14.99 4.06 20.98
C GLU A 74 14.24 2.74 21.20
N LEU A 75 13.05 2.63 20.60
CA LEU A 75 12.21 1.44 20.61
C LEU A 75 11.64 1.15 19.24
N THR A 76 12.02 0.04 18.65
CA THR A 76 11.34 -0.54 17.47
C THR A 76 10.53 -1.75 17.91
N VAL A 77 9.29 -1.82 17.46
CA VAL A 77 8.42 -2.99 17.61
C VAL A 77 8.02 -3.49 16.22
N ALA A 78 8.33 -4.74 15.91
CA ALA A 78 7.88 -5.42 14.70
C ALA A 78 6.65 -6.27 15.02
N LEU A 79 5.57 -6.09 14.23
CA LEU A 79 4.35 -6.89 14.35
C LEU A 79 4.07 -7.62 13.05
N ASP A 80 3.80 -8.91 13.15
CA ASP A 80 3.36 -9.75 12.03
C ASP A 80 2.44 -10.89 12.53
N PRO A 81 1.44 -11.34 11.76
CA PRO A 81 0.64 -12.50 12.12
C PRO A 81 1.41 -13.82 12.03
N VAL A 82 2.53 -13.86 11.29
CA VAL A 82 3.37 -15.04 11.10
C VAL A 82 4.67 -14.90 11.88
N GLY A 83 4.94 -15.83 12.79
CA GLY A 83 6.15 -15.80 13.64
C GLY A 83 7.44 -15.78 12.82
N ASP A 84 7.53 -16.58 11.74
CA ASP A 84 8.71 -16.67 10.87
C ASP A 84 9.09 -15.30 10.23
N ALA A 85 8.13 -14.39 10.11
CA ALA A 85 8.37 -13.02 9.64
C ALA A 85 9.09 -12.16 10.68
N LEU A 86 9.09 -12.60 11.94
CA LEU A 86 9.66 -11.90 13.07
C LEU A 86 11.01 -12.46 13.51
N ASP A 87 11.51 -13.51 12.88
CA ASP A 87 12.72 -14.23 13.33
C ASP A 87 13.98 -13.39 13.29
N GLU A 88 14.03 -12.38 12.44
CA GLU A 88 15.18 -11.53 12.21
C GLU A 88 14.82 -10.05 12.45
N GLY A 89 15.81 -9.17 12.35
CA GLY A 89 15.63 -7.73 12.47
C GLY A 89 15.73 -7.19 13.90
N PRO A 90 15.87 -5.87 14.03
CA PRO A 90 16.02 -5.19 15.32
C PRO A 90 14.70 -5.08 16.07
N GLY A 91 14.80 -4.87 17.40
CA GLY A 91 13.68 -4.48 18.24
C GLY A 91 12.86 -5.62 18.84
N LEU A 92 11.73 -5.24 19.44
CA LEU A 92 10.78 -6.17 20.05
C LEU A 92 9.87 -6.78 18.99
N LYS A 93 9.44 -8.02 19.21
CA LYS A 93 8.67 -8.81 18.26
C LYS A 93 7.31 -9.17 18.85
N VAL A 94 6.25 -8.89 18.13
CA VAL A 94 4.87 -9.14 18.56
C VAL A 94 4.13 -9.89 17.46
N GLN A 95 3.75 -11.14 17.73
CA GLN A 95 2.90 -11.89 16.84
C GLN A 95 1.43 -11.55 17.09
N ALA A 96 0.81 -10.84 16.15
CA ALA A 96 -0.60 -10.45 16.23
C ALA A 96 -1.18 -10.14 14.84
N GLU A 97 -2.50 -10.19 14.75
CA GLU A 97 -3.23 -9.80 13.54
C GLU A 97 -3.26 -8.27 13.41
N PRO A 98 -3.08 -7.72 12.20
CA PRO A 98 -3.11 -6.26 11.98
C PRO A 98 -4.47 -5.62 12.27
N GLU A 99 -5.54 -6.42 12.29
CA GLU A 99 -6.90 -5.96 12.64
C GLU A 99 -7.16 -5.91 14.15
N LEU A 100 -6.25 -6.45 14.98
CA LEU A 100 -6.36 -6.51 16.44
C LEU A 100 -5.02 -6.14 17.09
N LEU A 101 -4.70 -4.86 17.10
CA LEU A 101 -3.41 -4.36 17.56
C LEU A 101 -3.33 -4.34 19.10
N PRO A 102 -2.42 -5.11 19.73
CA PRO A 102 -2.38 -5.30 21.20
C PRO A 102 -1.56 -4.22 21.91
N PHE A 103 -1.72 -2.97 21.53
CA PHE A 103 -0.94 -1.87 22.10
C PHE A 103 -1.84 -0.82 22.76
N ALA A 104 -1.28 -0.11 23.73
CA ALA A 104 -1.95 1.01 24.38
C ALA A 104 -2.03 2.24 23.44
N ASP A 105 -2.97 3.13 23.71
CA ASP A 105 -3.09 4.41 23.01
C ASP A 105 -1.82 5.26 23.25
N ASN A 106 -1.41 6.03 22.23
CA ASN A 106 -0.25 6.94 22.27
C ASN A 106 1.12 6.24 22.49
N SER A 107 1.26 4.99 22.05
CA SER A 107 2.47 4.18 22.27
C SER A 107 3.58 4.46 21.26
N PHE A 108 3.27 4.97 20.06
CA PHE A 108 4.22 5.11 18.96
C PHE A 108 4.26 6.52 18.38
N ASP A 109 5.44 6.95 18.00
CA ASP A 109 5.65 8.23 17.30
C ASP A 109 5.60 8.07 15.78
N LEU A 110 5.89 6.86 15.30
CA LEU A 110 5.84 6.48 13.90
C LEU A 110 5.23 5.07 13.76
N VAL A 111 4.32 4.92 12.80
CA VAL A 111 3.89 3.61 12.31
C VAL A 111 4.26 3.52 10.84
N VAL A 112 4.99 2.46 10.46
CA VAL A 112 5.35 2.16 9.08
C VAL A 112 4.81 0.80 8.67
N SER A 113 4.39 0.67 7.42
CA SER A 113 3.96 -0.60 6.83
C SER A 113 4.24 -0.64 5.34
N ALA A 114 4.97 -1.65 4.89
CA ALA A 114 5.23 -1.90 3.48
C ALA A 114 4.55 -3.18 3.04
N LEU A 115 3.59 -3.08 2.11
CA LEU A 115 2.89 -4.19 1.46
C LEU A 115 2.30 -5.25 2.41
N ALA A 116 1.71 -4.83 3.54
CA ALA A 116 1.16 -5.77 4.50
C ALA A 116 -0.36 -5.63 4.73
N LEU A 117 -0.95 -4.47 4.42
CA LEU A 117 -2.34 -4.18 4.78
C LEU A 117 -3.36 -4.37 3.65
N HIS A 118 -2.95 -4.78 2.47
CA HIS A 118 -3.87 -5.00 1.34
C HIS A 118 -4.67 -6.33 1.43
N HIS A 119 -4.36 -7.17 2.42
CA HIS A 119 -5.10 -8.39 2.73
C HIS A 119 -5.95 -8.28 4.01
N VAL A 120 -6.20 -7.08 4.53
CA VAL A 120 -7.10 -6.91 5.70
C VAL A 120 -8.54 -6.75 5.23
N ASP A 121 -9.49 -7.30 5.99
CA ASP A 121 -10.92 -7.18 5.69
C ASP A 121 -11.48 -5.83 6.16
N ASP A 122 -10.96 -5.30 7.27
CA ASP A 122 -11.38 -4.02 7.87
C ASP A 122 -10.25 -2.99 7.88
N LEU A 123 -9.83 -2.53 6.69
CA LEU A 123 -8.84 -1.45 6.58
C LEU A 123 -9.29 -0.17 7.31
N PRO A 124 -10.58 0.27 7.26
CA PRO A 124 -11.04 1.39 8.06
C PRO A 124 -10.79 1.21 9.56
N GLY A 125 -11.10 0.05 10.11
CA GLY A 125 -10.87 -0.27 11.53
C GLY A 125 -9.39 -0.28 11.89
N VAL A 126 -8.53 -0.78 11.00
CA VAL A 126 -7.06 -0.71 11.19
C VAL A 126 -6.59 0.75 11.26
N LEU A 127 -7.02 1.62 10.34
CA LEU A 127 -6.62 3.03 10.34
C LEU A 127 -7.05 3.76 11.63
N VAL A 128 -8.25 3.47 12.15
CA VAL A 128 -8.71 4.01 13.43
C VAL A 128 -7.83 3.52 14.59
N GLN A 129 -7.47 2.24 14.61
CA GLN A 129 -6.56 1.70 15.61
C GLN A 129 -5.19 2.36 15.52
N LEU A 130 -4.62 2.51 14.32
CA LEU A 130 -3.33 3.16 14.09
C LEU A 130 -3.35 4.62 14.60
N ARG A 131 -4.42 5.39 14.32
CA ARG A 131 -4.58 6.73 14.88
C ARG A 131 -4.54 6.72 16.41
N ARG A 132 -5.18 5.76 17.06
CA ARG A 132 -5.17 5.64 18.53
C ARG A 132 -3.78 5.35 19.08
N LEU A 133 -3.05 4.45 18.43
CA LEU A 133 -1.71 4.04 18.83
C LEU A 133 -0.67 5.14 18.66
N LEU A 134 -0.83 6.02 17.70
CA LEU A 134 0.08 7.14 17.48
C LEU A 134 0.03 8.10 18.67
N ALA A 135 1.20 8.60 19.08
CA ALA A 135 1.33 9.73 19.99
C ALA A 135 0.79 11.01 19.33
N ALA A 136 0.56 12.04 20.13
CA ALA A 136 0.20 13.37 19.61
C ALA A 136 1.22 13.83 18.56
N ASP A 137 0.75 14.27 17.40
CA ASP A 137 1.59 14.61 16.25
C ASP A 137 2.48 13.47 15.74
N GLY A 138 2.10 12.20 16.00
CA GLY A 138 2.76 11.02 15.45
C GLY A 138 2.39 10.80 13.99
N LEU A 139 3.28 10.17 13.23
CA LEU A 139 3.18 9.91 11.80
C LEU A 139 2.80 8.47 11.50
N MET A 140 1.91 8.28 10.55
CA MET A 140 1.64 7.01 9.89
C MET A 140 2.11 7.08 8.44
N LEU A 141 2.87 6.07 8.00
CA LEU A 141 3.35 5.94 6.63
C LEU A 141 3.17 4.50 6.14
N LEU A 142 2.25 4.30 5.21
CA LEU A 142 1.84 2.99 4.72
C LEU A 142 2.01 2.91 3.21
N ALA A 143 2.36 1.73 2.72
CA ALA A 143 2.31 1.39 1.31
C ALA A 143 1.49 0.11 1.08
N LEU A 144 0.53 0.16 0.16
CA LEU A 144 -0.42 -0.90 -0.15
C LEU A 144 -0.42 -1.18 -1.66
N LEU A 145 -0.81 -2.40 -2.06
CA LEU A 145 -1.19 -2.63 -3.45
C LEU A 145 -2.51 -1.92 -3.76
N GLY A 146 -2.53 -1.18 -4.85
CA GLY A 146 -3.70 -0.45 -5.34
C GLY A 146 -4.50 -1.21 -6.38
N GLY A 147 -5.69 -0.71 -6.69
CA GLY A 147 -6.74 -1.37 -7.50
C GLY A 147 -6.31 -1.77 -8.91
N GLU A 148 -5.36 -1.05 -9.50
CA GLU A 148 -4.84 -1.37 -10.85
C GLU A 148 -3.73 -2.42 -10.85
N SER A 149 -3.27 -2.90 -9.67
CA SER A 149 -2.26 -3.96 -9.59
C SER A 149 -2.71 -5.23 -10.29
N LEU A 150 -1.78 -5.83 -11.06
CA LEU A 150 -1.99 -7.11 -11.76
C LEU A 150 -3.22 -7.14 -12.69
N MET A 151 -3.56 -6.00 -13.31
CA MET A 151 -4.69 -5.92 -14.25
C MET A 151 -4.53 -6.90 -15.42
N GLU A 152 -3.30 -7.10 -15.90
CA GLU A 152 -2.97 -8.04 -16.98
C GLU A 152 -3.31 -9.47 -16.55
N LEU A 153 -2.89 -9.87 -15.36
CA LEU A 153 -3.16 -11.21 -14.82
C LEU A 153 -4.65 -11.43 -14.58
N ARG A 154 -5.34 -10.42 -14.00
CA ARG A 154 -6.79 -10.46 -13.80
C ARG A 154 -7.53 -10.65 -15.12
N THR A 155 -7.16 -9.90 -16.14
CA THR A 155 -7.76 -9.97 -17.47
C THR A 155 -7.52 -11.34 -18.11
N ALA A 156 -6.30 -11.85 -18.09
CA ALA A 156 -5.96 -13.14 -18.69
C ALA A 156 -6.65 -14.31 -17.99
N LEU A 157 -6.68 -14.31 -16.65
CA LEU A 157 -7.38 -15.34 -15.85
C LEU A 157 -8.88 -15.34 -16.09
N MET A 158 -9.51 -14.17 -16.11
CA MET A 158 -10.95 -14.04 -16.38
C MET A 158 -11.31 -14.56 -17.77
N GLN A 159 -10.56 -14.18 -18.79
CA GLN A 159 -10.80 -14.65 -20.15
C GLN A 159 -10.60 -16.17 -20.29
N ALA A 160 -9.53 -16.70 -19.68
CA ALA A 160 -9.26 -18.15 -19.72
C ALA A 160 -10.38 -18.97 -19.04
N GLU A 161 -10.96 -18.47 -17.95
CA GLU A 161 -12.11 -19.14 -17.33
C GLU A 161 -13.38 -19.07 -18.15
N LEU A 162 -13.63 -17.92 -18.79
CA LEU A 162 -14.76 -17.77 -19.72
C LEU A 162 -14.64 -18.75 -20.88
N ASP A 163 -13.45 -18.88 -21.48
CA ASP A 163 -13.20 -19.80 -22.59
C ASP A 163 -13.37 -21.28 -22.19
N LEU A 164 -12.97 -21.64 -20.96
CA LEU A 164 -12.95 -23.06 -20.53
C LEU A 164 -14.20 -23.49 -19.76
N LYS A 165 -14.92 -22.55 -19.13
CA LYS A 165 -16.02 -22.89 -18.20
C LYS A 165 -17.31 -22.14 -18.47
N GLY A 166 -17.28 -21.12 -19.34
CA GLY A 166 -18.42 -20.24 -19.59
C GLY A 166 -18.75 -19.29 -18.42
N GLY A 167 -17.87 -19.17 -17.43
CA GLY A 167 -18.02 -18.29 -16.28
C GLY A 167 -16.68 -18.00 -15.62
N ALA A 168 -16.51 -16.83 -15.01
CA ALA A 168 -15.27 -16.41 -14.39
C ALA A 168 -15.42 -16.31 -12.86
N ALA A 169 -14.39 -16.77 -12.14
CA ALA A 169 -14.24 -16.56 -10.71
C ALA A 169 -13.21 -15.48 -10.43
N MET A 170 -13.39 -14.76 -9.33
CA MET A 170 -12.39 -13.78 -8.87
C MET A 170 -11.15 -14.53 -8.35
N ARG A 171 -10.00 -14.32 -9.00
CA ARG A 171 -8.73 -14.96 -8.64
C ARG A 171 -7.66 -13.97 -8.19
N VAL A 172 -7.71 -12.74 -8.69
CA VAL A 172 -6.90 -11.63 -8.22
C VAL A 172 -7.76 -10.81 -7.27
N ALA A 173 -7.26 -10.52 -6.08
CA ALA A 173 -7.99 -9.75 -5.09
C ALA A 173 -8.35 -8.34 -5.60
N PRO A 174 -9.52 -7.80 -5.24
CA PRO A 174 -9.80 -6.39 -5.42
C PRO A 174 -9.02 -5.61 -4.37
N PHE A 175 -8.16 -4.72 -4.81
CA PHE A 175 -7.45 -3.80 -3.92
C PHE A 175 -8.19 -2.45 -3.88
N VAL A 176 -7.91 -1.66 -2.84
CA VAL A 176 -8.49 -0.32 -2.67
C VAL A 176 -7.96 0.63 -3.77
N ASP A 177 -8.80 1.52 -4.29
CA ASP A 177 -8.34 2.59 -5.16
C ASP A 177 -7.88 3.83 -4.35
N ILE A 178 -7.15 4.74 -5.02
CA ILE A 178 -6.57 5.91 -4.35
C ILE A 178 -7.63 6.84 -3.75
N ARG A 179 -8.80 6.99 -4.38
CA ARG A 179 -9.86 7.89 -3.92
C ARG A 179 -10.50 7.35 -2.66
N ASP A 180 -10.76 6.06 -2.64
CA ASP A 180 -11.29 5.37 -1.47
C ASP A 180 -10.26 5.37 -0.33
N ALA A 181 -8.99 5.10 -0.61
CA ALA A 181 -7.91 5.17 0.38
C ALA A 181 -7.79 6.57 1.01
N ALA A 182 -7.83 7.63 0.20
CA ALA A 182 -7.82 9.01 0.69
C ALA A 182 -9.06 9.32 1.56
N ALA A 183 -10.24 8.85 1.15
CA ALA A 183 -11.46 9.02 1.93
C ALA A 183 -11.41 8.26 3.27
N LEU A 184 -10.77 7.09 3.31
CA LEU A 184 -10.57 6.32 4.53
C LEU A 184 -9.67 7.05 5.54
N LEU A 185 -8.59 7.70 5.09
CA LEU A 185 -7.74 8.52 5.96
C LEU A 185 -8.54 9.66 6.61
N GLN A 186 -9.40 10.34 5.83
CA GLN A 186 -10.26 11.41 6.34
C GLN A 186 -11.30 10.87 7.33
N ARG A 187 -11.94 9.75 7.03
CA ARG A 187 -12.92 9.09 7.92
C ARG A 187 -12.30 8.60 9.21
N ALA A 188 -11.02 8.21 9.19
CA ALA A 188 -10.26 7.88 10.38
C ALA A 188 -9.88 9.13 11.19
N GLU A 189 -10.29 10.34 10.78
CA GLU A 189 -9.99 11.64 11.42
C GLU A 189 -8.49 11.87 11.60
N LEU A 190 -7.69 11.44 10.65
CA LEU A 190 -6.26 11.73 10.60
C LEU A 190 -6.03 13.13 10.03
N ALA A 191 -4.98 13.80 10.49
CA ALA A 191 -4.60 15.13 10.03
C ALA A 191 -3.62 15.06 8.86
N LEU A 192 -3.65 16.07 8.00
CA LEU A 192 -2.75 16.24 6.87
C LEU A 192 -2.65 14.96 6.00
N PRO A 193 -3.79 14.32 5.64
CA PRO A 193 -3.78 13.09 4.89
C PRO A 193 -3.25 13.32 3.48
N VAL A 194 -2.30 12.50 3.06
CA VAL A 194 -1.78 12.45 1.69
C VAL A 194 -1.92 11.02 1.18
N ALA A 195 -2.48 10.86 0.01
CA ALA A 195 -2.51 9.62 -0.75
C ALA A 195 -1.86 9.86 -2.11
N ASP A 196 -0.90 9.06 -2.45
CA ASP A 196 -0.08 9.16 -3.65
C ASP A 196 0.03 7.79 -4.33
N VAL A 197 0.28 7.76 -5.64
CA VAL A 197 0.35 6.55 -6.45
C VAL A 197 1.69 6.47 -7.16
N ASP A 198 2.36 5.34 -6.96
CA ASP A 198 3.49 4.94 -7.79
C ASP A 198 3.10 3.71 -8.62
N ARG A 199 3.55 3.65 -9.87
CA ARG A 199 3.37 2.48 -10.74
C ARG A 199 4.72 1.84 -11.02
N ILE A 200 4.88 0.60 -10.55
CA ILE A 200 6.06 -0.21 -10.82
C ILE A 200 5.72 -1.19 -11.94
N THR A 201 6.49 -1.13 -13.03
CA THR A 201 6.35 -2.05 -14.16
C THR A 201 7.46 -3.07 -14.12
N VAL A 202 7.09 -4.34 -14.03
CA VAL A 202 8.03 -5.46 -14.01
C VAL A 202 7.89 -6.26 -15.30
N THR A 203 9.01 -6.72 -15.85
CA THR A 203 9.00 -7.57 -17.05
C THR A 203 9.48 -8.98 -16.70
N TYR A 204 8.73 -9.98 -17.13
CA TYR A 204 9.00 -11.39 -16.90
C TYR A 204 9.34 -12.11 -18.21
N ALA A 205 10.13 -13.16 -18.13
CA ALA A 205 10.44 -14.01 -19.28
C ALA A 205 9.17 -14.64 -19.88
N ASP A 206 8.25 -15.02 -19.01
CA ASP A 206 6.94 -15.56 -19.37
C ASP A 206 5.93 -15.40 -18.21
N PRO A 207 4.62 -15.65 -18.44
CA PRO A 207 3.60 -15.52 -17.41
C PRO A 207 3.77 -16.51 -16.23
N LEU A 208 4.44 -17.65 -16.41
CA LEU A 208 4.68 -18.60 -15.33
C LEU A 208 5.73 -18.07 -14.35
N ALA A 209 6.72 -17.33 -14.86
CA ALA A 209 7.70 -16.65 -14.03
C ALA A 209 7.03 -15.59 -13.13
N LEU A 210 6.06 -14.82 -13.65
CA LEU A 210 5.25 -13.92 -12.84
C LEU A 210 4.49 -14.67 -11.75
N LEU A 211 3.81 -15.79 -12.08
CA LEU A 211 3.05 -16.55 -11.09
C LEU A 211 3.95 -17.16 -10.02
N HIS A 212 5.13 -17.61 -10.39
CA HIS A 212 6.12 -18.10 -9.43
C HIS A 212 6.59 -16.99 -8.48
N ASP A 213 6.87 -15.81 -9.02
CA ASP A 213 7.30 -14.65 -8.26
C ASP A 213 6.22 -14.19 -7.26
N LEU A 214 4.97 -14.10 -7.69
CA LEU A 214 3.85 -13.82 -6.79
C LEU A 214 3.72 -14.85 -5.65
N GLN A 215 3.98 -16.13 -5.90
CA GLN A 215 4.02 -17.15 -4.85
C GLN A 215 5.17 -16.90 -3.88
N SER A 216 6.33 -16.52 -4.38
CA SER A 216 7.52 -16.21 -3.58
C SER A 216 7.37 -14.91 -2.77
N MET A 217 6.52 -13.99 -3.23
CA MET A 217 6.10 -12.80 -2.47
C MET A 217 5.06 -13.12 -1.39
N GLY A 218 4.43 -14.29 -1.40
CA GLY A 218 3.31 -14.62 -0.52
C GLY A 218 1.94 -14.17 -1.06
N GLU A 219 1.89 -13.66 -2.31
CA GLU A 219 0.70 -13.09 -2.97
C GLU A 219 -0.15 -14.18 -3.67
N GLY A 220 -0.20 -15.37 -3.12
CA GLY A 220 -1.08 -16.44 -3.60
C GLY A 220 -2.55 -16.14 -3.35
N GLY A 221 -3.46 -16.74 -4.13
CA GLY A 221 -4.91 -16.55 -4.00
C GLY A 221 -5.43 -16.85 -2.58
N ALA A 222 -5.93 -15.84 -1.90
CA ALA A 222 -6.40 -15.89 -0.51
C ALA A 222 -7.86 -15.46 -0.33
N LEU A 223 -8.64 -15.30 -1.40
CA LEU A 223 -10.05 -14.95 -1.30
C LEU A 223 -10.87 -16.09 -0.68
N VAL A 224 -11.87 -15.77 0.14
CA VAL A 224 -12.77 -16.76 0.75
C VAL A 224 -13.53 -17.50 -0.33
N ASP A 225 -14.06 -16.80 -1.32
CA ASP A 225 -14.87 -17.33 -2.42
C ASP A 225 -14.03 -17.85 -3.60
N ARG A 226 -12.69 -18.00 -3.44
CA ARG A 226 -11.84 -18.56 -4.49
C ARG A 226 -12.22 -20.00 -4.82
N PRO A 227 -12.08 -20.45 -6.07
CA PRO A 227 -12.22 -21.86 -6.40
C PRO A 227 -11.26 -22.72 -5.57
N LYS A 228 -11.82 -23.72 -4.87
CA LYS A 228 -11.04 -24.65 -4.03
C LYS A 228 -10.40 -25.73 -4.89
N GLY A 229 -9.22 -26.20 -4.48
CA GLY A 229 -8.47 -27.24 -5.16
C GLY A 229 -7.25 -26.72 -5.93
N MET A 230 -6.57 -27.65 -6.62
CA MET A 230 -5.38 -27.30 -7.42
C MET A 230 -5.74 -26.42 -8.61
N PHE A 231 -4.85 -25.50 -8.94
CA PHE A 231 -4.95 -24.71 -10.16
C PHE A 231 -4.85 -25.65 -11.37
N ARG A 232 -5.91 -25.76 -12.15
CA ARG A 232 -5.99 -26.71 -13.26
C ARG A 232 -4.96 -26.36 -14.34
N ARG A 233 -4.31 -27.39 -14.89
CA ARG A 233 -3.27 -27.21 -15.90
C ARG A 233 -3.79 -26.54 -17.18
N ASP A 234 -5.01 -26.90 -17.62
CA ASP A 234 -5.63 -26.28 -18.81
C ASP A 234 -5.86 -24.78 -18.61
N LEU A 235 -6.36 -24.37 -17.43
CA LEU A 235 -6.54 -22.97 -17.09
C LEU A 235 -5.19 -22.23 -17.05
N LEU A 236 -4.15 -22.84 -16.47
CA LEU A 236 -2.82 -22.25 -16.42
C LEU A 236 -2.26 -22.00 -17.82
N LEU A 237 -2.35 -23.00 -18.71
CA LEU A 237 -1.85 -22.90 -20.07
C LEU A 237 -2.64 -21.86 -20.89
N ARG A 238 -3.98 -21.87 -20.78
CA ARG A 238 -4.82 -20.89 -21.47
C ARG A 238 -4.56 -19.47 -20.96
N THR A 239 -4.41 -19.30 -19.65
CA THR A 239 -4.04 -18.00 -19.08
C THR A 239 -2.70 -17.51 -19.63
N ALA A 240 -1.68 -18.37 -19.67
CA ALA A 240 -0.36 -18.01 -20.17
C ALA A 240 -0.37 -17.65 -21.67
N GLU A 241 -1.21 -18.34 -22.47
CA GLU A 241 -1.41 -18.03 -23.89
C GLU A 241 -2.02 -16.64 -24.06
N ILE A 242 -3.18 -16.36 -23.41
CA ILE A 242 -3.85 -15.08 -23.47
C ILE A 242 -2.96 -13.94 -22.97
N TYR A 243 -2.18 -14.22 -21.90
CA TYR A 243 -1.25 -13.23 -21.34
C TYR A 243 -0.19 -12.82 -22.36
N ARG A 244 0.42 -13.81 -23.06
CA ARG A 244 1.40 -13.53 -24.13
C ARG A 244 0.77 -12.79 -25.30
N GLU A 245 -0.40 -13.21 -25.75
CA GLU A 245 -1.10 -12.57 -26.85
C GLU A 245 -1.39 -11.08 -26.62
N ARG A 246 -1.74 -10.72 -25.39
CA ARG A 246 -2.21 -9.37 -25.07
C ARG A 246 -1.17 -8.45 -24.44
N PHE A 247 -0.20 -9.01 -23.71
CA PHE A 247 0.70 -8.25 -22.85
C PHE A 247 2.19 -8.57 -23.07
N ALA A 248 2.52 -9.26 -24.17
CA ALA A 248 3.91 -9.42 -24.58
C ALA A 248 4.44 -8.12 -25.20
N ARG A 249 5.70 -7.85 -24.92
CA ARG A 249 6.48 -6.80 -25.57
C ARG A 249 7.08 -7.33 -26.88
N GLU A 250 7.69 -6.44 -27.66
CA GLU A 250 8.40 -6.79 -28.90
C GLU A 250 9.56 -7.79 -28.66
N ASP A 251 10.18 -7.76 -27.49
CA ASP A 251 11.24 -8.68 -27.07
C ASP A 251 10.74 -10.05 -26.58
N GLY A 252 9.42 -10.29 -26.63
CA GLY A 252 8.78 -11.52 -26.19
C GLY A 252 8.56 -11.64 -24.68
N ARG A 253 9.08 -10.70 -23.88
CA ARG A 253 8.80 -10.66 -22.42
C ARG A 253 7.39 -10.14 -22.18
N VAL A 254 6.81 -10.53 -21.06
CA VAL A 254 5.49 -10.04 -20.63
C VAL A 254 5.65 -9.00 -19.53
N ILE A 255 4.70 -8.08 -19.46
CA ILE A 255 4.68 -7.03 -18.43
C ILE A 255 3.67 -7.36 -17.34
N ALA A 256 3.96 -6.92 -16.12
CA ALA A 256 3.01 -6.83 -15.03
C ALA A 256 3.14 -5.47 -14.35
N HIS A 257 2.01 -4.83 -14.03
CA HIS A 257 1.98 -3.57 -13.30
C HIS A 257 1.59 -3.81 -11.85
N PHE A 258 2.33 -3.15 -10.96
CA PHE A 258 2.00 -3.03 -9.55
C PHE A 258 1.75 -1.56 -9.25
N GLU A 259 0.52 -1.24 -8.90
CA GLU A 259 0.15 0.08 -8.39
C GLU A 259 0.40 0.10 -6.89
N ILE A 260 1.22 1.03 -6.42
CA ILE A 260 1.53 1.18 -5.01
C ILE A 260 0.88 2.47 -4.51
N LEU A 261 -0.04 2.33 -3.56
CA LEU A 261 -0.63 3.46 -2.87
C LEU A 261 0.22 3.80 -1.65
N HIS A 262 0.82 4.98 -1.66
CA HIS A 262 1.52 5.53 -0.51
C HIS A 262 0.55 6.42 0.28
N LEU A 263 0.32 6.07 1.54
CA LEU A 263 -0.58 6.77 2.43
C LEU A 263 0.22 7.35 3.58
N SER A 264 0.17 8.66 3.77
CA SER A 264 0.74 9.32 4.94
C SER A 264 -0.29 10.17 5.64
N ALA A 265 -0.27 10.17 6.96
CA ALA A 265 -1.14 11.01 7.76
C ALA A 265 -0.59 11.13 9.18
N TRP A 266 -1.03 12.17 9.87
CA TRP A 266 -0.59 12.49 11.22
C TRP A 266 -1.74 12.32 12.21
N LYS A 267 -1.42 11.97 13.43
CA LYS A 267 -2.41 12.12 14.52
C LYS A 267 -2.65 13.61 14.77
N PRO A 268 -3.91 14.07 14.84
CA PRO A 268 -4.21 15.48 15.08
C PRO A 268 -3.57 16.01 16.35
N HIS A 269 -2.96 17.20 16.26
CA HIS A 269 -2.39 17.94 17.38
C HIS A 269 -2.51 19.44 17.16
N GLU A 270 -2.55 20.22 18.26
CA GLU A 270 -2.75 21.69 18.18
C GLU A 270 -1.57 22.42 17.53
N SER A 271 -0.36 21.86 17.59
CA SER A 271 0.85 22.41 16.97
C SER A 271 0.86 22.35 15.44
N GLN A 272 -0.02 21.56 14.83
CA GLN A 272 -0.07 21.38 13.38
C GLN A 272 -0.59 22.65 12.68
N GLN A 273 -0.05 22.89 11.49
CA GLN A 273 -0.50 24.01 10.67
C GLN A 273 -1.99 23.85 10.33
N LYS A 274 -2.75 24.90 10.61
CA LYS A 274 -4.16 24.97 10.22
C LYS A 274 -4.30 25.76 8.92
N PRO A 275 -5.23 25.38 8.03
CA PRO A 275 -5.51 26.17 6.85
C PRO A 275 -5.82 27.62 7.24
N ALA A 276 -5.20 28.57 6.57
CA ALA A 276 -5.50 29.99 6.77
C ALA A 276 -6.98 30.27 6.47
N ARG A 277 -7.60 31.19 7.22
CA ARG A 277 -9.01 31.58 6.96
C ARG A 277 -9.13 32.12 5.54
N ARG A 278 -10.22 31.79 4.85
CA ARG A 278 -10.50 32.37 3.52
C ARG A 278 -10.47 33.90 3.61
N GLY A 279 -9.72 34.53 2.71
CA GLY A 279 -9.56 36.00 2.70
C GLY A 279 -8.46 36.55 3.65
N SER A 280 -7.73 35.70 4.39
CA SER A 280 -6.64 36.12 5.28
C SER A 280 -5.28 36.32 4.56
N GLY A 281 -5.23 36.13 3.25
CA GLY A 281 -4.02 36.35 2.44
C GLY A 281 -3.54 37.79 2.55
N GLN A 282 -2.34 38.03 3.11
CA GLN A 282 -1.75 39.37 3.29
C GLN A 282 -0.93 39.82 2.09
N VAL A 283 -0.53 38.87 1.21
CA VAL A 283 0.28 39.13 0.04
C VAL A 283 -0.52 38.78 -1.21
N ARG A 284 -0.62 39.70 -2.17
CA ARG A 284 -1.21 39.40 -3.47
C ARG A 284 -0.34 38.38 -4.20
N LEU A 285 -0.98 37.35 -4.79
CA LEU A 285 -0.27 36.26 -5.50
C LEU A 285 0.69 36.82 -6.57
N ALA A 286 0.26 37.84 -7.32
CA ALA A 286 1.09 38.53 -8.31
C ALA A 286 2.39 39.10 -7.74
N ALA A 287 2.32 39.69 -6.55
CA ALA A 287 3.50 40.26 -5.88
C ALA A 287 4.42 39.14 -5.35
N ALA A 288 3.85 38.01 -4.87
CA ALA A 288 4.63 36.86 -4.42
C ALA A 288 5.33 36.13 -5.57
N MET A 289 4.75 36.14 -6.77
CA MET A 289 5.31 35.54 -7.98
C MET A 289 6.21 36.50 -8.80
N GLY A 290 6.40 37.75 -8.35
CA GLY A 290 7.19 38.74 -9.09
C GLY A 290 6.57 39.16 -10.44
N VAL A 291 5.26 38.92 -10.63
CA VAL A 291 4.56 39.29 -11.88
C VAL A 291 3.97 40.69 -11.74
N PRO A 292 4.20 41.63 -12.68
CA PRO A 292 3.62 42.96 -12.65
C PRO A 292 2.09 42.89 -12.63
N VAL A 293 1.46 43.66 -11.74
CA VAL A 293 -0.02 43.63 -11.50
C VAL A 293 -0.81 44.03 -12.77
N GLU A 294 -0.24 44.78 -13.67
CA GLU A 294 -0.88 45.25 -14.93
C GLU A 294 -1.26 44.11 -15.88
N VAL A 295 -0.59 42.95 -15.81
CA VAL A 295 -0.89 41.80 -16.67
C VAL A 295 -2.14 41.04 -16.22
N LEU A 296 -2.58 41.19 -14.98
CA LEU A 296 -3.74 40.48 -14.40
C LEU A 296 -5.06 41.27 -14.49
N GLU A 297 -5.02 42.56 -14.64
CA GLU A 297 -6.24 43.38 -14.80
C GLU A 297 -6.88 43.27 -16.19
N GLY A 298 -6.13 42.83 -17.20
CA GLY A 298 -6.60 42.70 -18.59
C GLY A 298 -7.55 41.52 -18.85
N THR A 299 -7.64 40.55 -17.94
CA THR A 299 -8.44 39.34 -18.11
C THR A 299 -9.77 39.33 -17.36
N ALA A 300 -10.01 40.30 -16.47
CA ALA A 300 -11.22 40.36 -15.63
C ALA A 300 -12.39 41.17 -16.26
N LYS A 301 -12.23 41.76 -17.44
CA LYS A 301 -13.29 42.54 -18.13
C LYS A 301 -13.83 41.86 -19.38
N ARG A 302 -14.26 40.60 -19.29
CA ARG A 302 -15.16 40.01 -20.30
C ARG A 302 -16.29 39.27 -19.60
N GLY A 303 -17.31 39.99 -19.22
CA GLY A 303 -18.50 39.35 -18.64
C GLY A 303 -19.57 40.34 -18.16
N GLU A 304 -19.66 41.54 -18.75
CA GLU A 304 -20.86 42.37 -18.64
C GLU A 304 -21.06 43.11 -19.95
N THR A 305 -21.83 42.54 -20.85
CA THR A 305 -22.70 43.28 -21.77
C THR A 305 -23.63 42.30 -22.43
N GLY A 306 -24.92 42.49 -22.22
CA GLY A 306 -25.92 42.39 -23.26
C GLY A 306 -26.94 41.27 -23.19
N GLY A 307 -28.17 41.63 -22.87
CA GLY A 307 -29.34 41.01 -23.37
C GLY A 307 -30.37 40.65 -22.33
#